data_b99449cfdf88c1f6f77ff123014856fd
#
_entry.id   b99449cfdf88c1f6f77ff123014856fd
#
_cell.length_a   1.000
_cell.length_b   1.000
_cell.length_c   1.000
_cell.angle_alpha   90.00
_cell.angle_beta   90.00
_cell.angle_gamma   90.00
#
_symmetry.space_group_name_H-M   'P 1'
#
loop_
_entity.id
_entity.type
_entity.pdbx_description
1 polymer ?
#
loop_
_entity_poly.entity_id
_entity_poly.type
_entity_poly.pdbx_seq_one_letter_code
_entity_poly.pdbx_strand_id
1 'polypeptide(L)'
;MSTITVRDAKIEDAARILEIYAYYVEYTVISFEWDVPSLEEFENRMRDIMKKYPYLVIEQNGKIEGYAYAHAFVGRAAYDWSSELTIYLDPNARKGGLGRRLYEELADRLKKMGILNLYACIGYPQVEDEYLTKNSAEFHAHLGFELVGTFHNCGYKFDRWYDMVWMEKIIGEPHAGQPAVKPYSEVKE
;
A
#
# COMPACT_ATOMS: atom_id res chain seq x y z
N MET A 1 -6.11 -27.92 -3.67
CA MET A 1 -5.22 -26.83 -3.18
C MET A 1 -5.77 -25.53 -3.69
N SER A 2 -5.84 -24.48 -2.86
CA SER A 2 -6.30 -23.17 -3.35
C SER A 2 -5.19 -22.53 -4.19
N THR A 3 -5.58 -22.03 -5.38
CA THR A 3 -4.64 -21.33 -6.26
C THR A 3 -4.55 -19.87 -5.82
N ILE A 4 -3.35 -19.40 -5.50
CA ILE A 4 -3.07 -18.00 -5.15
C ILE A 4 -2.19 -17.42 -6.25
N THR A 5 -2.63 -16.31 -6.85
CA THR A 5 -1.94 -15.62 -7.95
C THR A 5 -1.82 -14.12 -7.63
N VAL A 6 -0.66 -13.54 -7.88
CA VAL A 6 -0.46 -12.09 -7.91
C VAL A 6 -0.30 -11.66 -9.36
N ARG A 7 -1.01 -10.64 -9.77
CA ARG A 7 -0.93 -10.05 -11.11
C ARG A 7 -1.06 -8.53 -11.09
N ASP A 8 -0.69 -7.91 -12.20
CA ASP A 8 -1.00 -6.50 -12.41
C ASP A 8 -2.52 -6.29 -12.39
N ALA A 9 -2.95 -5.22 -11.72
CA ALA A 9 -4.34 -4.79 -11.75
C ALA A 9 -4.70 -4.20 -13.12
N LYS A 10 -5.98 -4.29 -13.46
CA LYS A 10 -6.58 -3.65 -14.63
C LYS A 10 -7.63 -2.67 -14.15
N ILE A 11 -8.03 -1.72 -15.01
CA ILE A 11 -9.09 -0.77 -14.64
C ILE A 11 -10.43 -1.47 -14.39
N GLU A 12 -10.67 -2.58 -15.07
CA GLU A 12 -11.86 -3.42 -14.86
C GLU A 12 -11.93 -4.04 -13.45
N ASP A 13 -10.81 -4.13 -12.74
CA ASP A 13 -10.76 -4.58 -11.35
C ASP A 13 -11.23 -3.50 -10.35
N ALA A 14 -11.32 -2.24 -10.78
CA ALA A 14 -11.55 -1.09 -9.91
C ALA A 14 -12.79 -1.23 -9.03
N ALA A 15 -13.89 -1.75 -9.55
CA ALA A 15 -15.12 -1.94 -8.78
C ALA A 15 -14.88 -2.89 -7.59
N ARG A 16 -14.19 -4.01 -7.81
CA ARG A 16 -13.88 -4.96 -6.74
C ARG A 16 -12.83 -4.41 -5.76
N ILE A 17 -11.85 -3.68 -6.24
CA ILE A 17 -10.84 -3.04 -5.41
C ILE A 17 -11.49 -1.98 -4.52
N LEU A 18 -12.40 -1.18 -5.09
CA LEU A 18 -13.17 -0.17 -4.36
C LEU A 18 -14.05 -0.79 -3.26
N GLU A 19 -14.70 -1.95 -3.50
CA GLU A 19 -15.44 -2.67 -2.46
C GLU A 19 -14.56 -3.01 -1.25
N ILE A 20 -13.31 -3.47 -1.50
CA ILE A 20 -12.36 -3.76 -0.43
C ILE A 20 -12.01 -2.47 0.32
N TYR A 21 -11.71 -1.38 -0.40
CA TYR A 21 -11.34 -0.10 0.17
C TYR A 21 -12.47 0.55 0.98
N ALA A 22 -13.70 0.47 0.47
CA ALA A 22 -14.89 1.06 1.11
C ALA A 22 -15.05 0.59 2.55
N TYR A 23 -14.82 -0.69 2.83
CA TYR A 23 -14.86 -1.21 4.19
C TYR A 23 -13.92 -0.44 5.14
N TYR A 24 -12.70 -0.16 4.69
CA TYR A 24 -11.71 0.54 5.52
C TYR A 24 -12.05 2.02 5.71
N VAL A 25 -12.69 2.64 4.72
CA VAL A 25 -13.19 4.02 4.85
C VAL A 25 -14.37 4.09 5.81
N GLU A 26 -15.34 3.18 5.69
CA GLU A 26 -16.59 3.24 6.45
C GLU A 26 -16.47 2.76 7.90
N TYR A 27 -15.61 1.77 8.16
CA TYR A 27 -15.61 1.06 9.45
C TYR A 27 -14.29 1.13 10.22
N THR A 28 -13.25 1.77 9.68
CA THR A 28 -11.93 1.79 10.33
C THR A 28 -11.24 3.15 10.21
N VAL A 29 -10.16 3.30 10.98
CA VAL A 29 -9.21 4.41 10.85
C VAL A 29 -7.94 4.00 10.09
N ILE A 30 -7.92 2.81 9.51
CA ILE A 30 -6.83 2.39 8.61
C ILE A 30 -6.75 3.30 7.37
N SER A 31 -7.92 3.78 6.88
CA SER A 31 -8.00 4.93 6.00
C SER A 31 -8.53 6.15 6.74
N PHE A 32 -7.87 7.31 6.57
CA PHE A 32 -8.34 8.59 7.09
C PHE A 32 -9.29 9.31 6.14
N GLU A 33 -9.68 8.73 5.00
CA GLU A 33 -10.78 9.26 4.19
C GLU A 33 -12.11 9.12 4.96
N TRP A 34 -12.98 10.12 4.82
CA TRP A 34 -14.29 10.16 5.48
C TRP A 34 -15.37 9.55 4.62
N ASP A 35 -15.29 9.76 3.31
CA ASP A 35 -16.26 9.31 2.33
C ASP A 35 -15.61 8.33 1.35
N VAL A 36 -16.37 7.33 0.93
CA VAL A 36 -15.94 6.41 -0.13
C VAL A 36 -15.94 7.16 -1.46
N PRO A 37 -14.84 7.21 -2.21
CA PRO A 37 -14.79 7.86 -3.51
C PRO A 37 -15.75 7.18 -4.50
N SER A 38 -16.22 7.93 -5.50
CA SER A 38 -16.95 7.31 -6.61
C SER A 38 -16.06 6.33 -7.38
N LEU A 39 -16.68 5.39 -8.10
CA LEU A 39 -15.94 4.46 -8.94
C LEU A 39 -15.11 5.20 -10.00
N GLU A 40 -15.66 6.23 -10.63
CA GLU A 40 -14.95 7.05 -11.61
C GLU A 40 -13.71 7.74 -11.02
N GLU A 41 -13.85 8.33 -9.84
CA GLU A 41 -12.72 8.94 -9.11
C GLU A 41 -11.67 7.90 -8.77
N PHE A 42 -12.07 6.74 -8.28
CA PHE A 42 -11.16 5.66 -7.91
C PHE A 42 -10.41 5.09 -9.13
N GLU A 43 -11.10 4.89 -10.25
CA GLU A 43 -10.47 4.52 -11.51
C GLU A 43 -9.44 5.55 -12.00
N ASN A 44 -9.75 6.84 -11.84
CA ASN A 44 -8.80 7.91 -12.21
C ASN A 44 -7.55 7.88 -11.32
N ARG A 45 -7.71 7.67 -10.00
CA ARG A 45 -6.58 7.45 -9.07
C ARG A 45 -5.73 6.24 -9.51
N MET A 46 -6.36 5.12 -9.87
CA MET A 46 -5.64 3.94 -10.38
C MET A 46 -4.87 4.25 -11.67
N ARG A 47 -5.51 4.90 -12.65
CA ARG A 47 -4.86 5.29 -13.92
C ARG A 47 -3.63 6.17 -13.69
N ASP A 48 -3.72 7.14 -12.76
CA ASP A 48 -2.61 8.03 -12.46
C ASP A 48 -1.42 7.29 -11.83
N ILE A 49 -1.68 6.40 -10.88
CA ILE A 49 -0.65 5.56 -10.27
C ILE A 49 0.02 4.66 -11.31
N MET A 50 -0.78 3.99 -12.13
CA MET A 50 -0.32 3.03 -13.12
C MET A 50 0.51 3.64 -14.26
N LYS A 51 0.54 4.97 -14.42
CA LYS A 51 1.43 5.66 -15.37
C LYS A 51 2.92 5.41 -15.05
N LYS A 52 3.27 5.28 -13.77
CA LYS A 52 4.66 5.13 -13.32
C LYS A 52 4.89 3.91 -12.45
N TYR A 53 3.95 3.57 -11.59
CA TYR A 53 4.14 2.58 -10.53
C TYR A 53 3.33 1.30 -10.74
N PRO A 54 3.77 0.17 -10.17
CA PRO A 54 2.99 -1.07 -10.15
C PRO A 54 1.74 -0.92 -9.28
N TYR A 55 0.65 -1.48 -9.76
CA TYR A 55 -0.61 -1.66 -9.05
C TYR A 55 -0.99 -3.14 -9.17
N LEU A 56 -1.06 -3.87 -8.06
CA LEU A 56 -1.18 -5.32 -8.03
C LEU A 56 -2.45 -5.76 -7.34
N VAL A 57 -3.00 -6.87 -7.78
CA VAL A 57 -4.04 -7.61 -7.07
C VAL A 57 -3.55 -9.01 -6.72
N ILE A 58 -4.05 -9.54 -5.60
CA ILE A 58 -3.87 -10.94 -5.23
C ILE A 58 -5.22 -11.65 -5.33
N GLU A 59 -5.22 -12.75 -6.03
CA GLU A 59 -6.40 -13.59 -6.23
C GLU A 59 -6.24 -14.92 -5.50
N GLN A 60 -7.34 -15.40 -4.92
CA GLN A 60 -7.48 -16.75 -4.41
C GLN A 60 -8.67 -17.42 -5.10
N ASN A 61 -8.40 -18.50 -5.83
CA ASN A 61 -9.40 -19.21 -6.63
C ASN A 61 -10.15 -18.30 -7.63
N GLY A 62 -9.47 -17.33 -8.22
CA GLY A 62 -10.03 -16.39 -9.20
C GLY A 62 -10.81 -15.20 -8.61
N LYS A 63 -10.89 -15.08 -7.29
CA LYS A 63 -11.48 -13.94 -6.62
C LYS A 63 -10.38 -13.02 -6.10
N ILE A 64 -10.48 -11.72 -6.36
CA ILE A 64 -9.57 -10.70 -5.78
C ILE A 64 -9.84 -10.62 -4.28
N GLU A 65 -8.80 -10.90 -3.49
CA GLU A 65 -8.81 -10.89 -2.03
C GLU A 65 -7.96 -9.75 -1.45
N GLY A 66 -7.32 -8.96 -2.29
CA GLY A 66 -6.56 -7.80 -1.88
C GLY A 66 -5.82 -7.12 -3.01
N TYR A 67 -5.26 -5.97 -2.71
CA TYR A 67 -4.48 -5.19 -3.65
C TYR A 67 -3.37 -4.40 -2.93
N ALA A 68 -2.32 -4.06 -3.67
CA ALA A 68 -1.27 -3.17 -3.23
C ALA A 68 -0.71 -2.36 -4.40
N TYR A 69 -0.26 -1.17 -4.10
CA TYR A 69 0.39 -0.29 -5.07
C TYR A 69 1.47 0.55 -4.41
N ALA A 70 2.27 1.20 -5.23
CA ALA A 70 3.20 2.22 -4.80
C ALA A 70 2.85 3.56 -5.44
N HIS A 71 3.29 4.63 -4.82
CA HIS A 71 3.23 5.98 -5.39
C HIS A 71 4.44 6.80 -4.95
N ALA A 72 4.57 8.02 -5.47
CA ALA A 72 5.67 8.91 -5.12
C ALA A 72 5.63 9.25 -3.63
N PHE A 73 6.77 9.12 -2.95
CA PHE A 73 6.87 9.44 -1.52
C PHE A 73 6.58 10.92 -1.22
N VAL A 74 7.20 11.86 -1.95
CA VAL A 74 7.02 13.31 -1.72
C VAL A 74 6.69 14.08 -3.01
N GLY A 75 6.67 13.44 -4.17
CA GLY A 75 6.31 14.07 -5.44
C GLY A 75 7.30 15.12 -5.97
N ARG A 76 8.57 15.08 -5.55
CA ARG A 76 9.68 15.89 -6.08
C ARG A 76 10.77 14.97 -6.60
N ALA A 77 11.40 15.32 -7.74
CA ALA A 77 12.37 14.48 -8.45
C ALA A 77 13.53 13.96 -7.58
N ALA A 78 13.98 14.73 -6.59
CA ALA A 78 15.04 14.29 -5.66
C ALA A 78 14.63 13.09 -4.79
N TYR A 79 13.35 12.78 -4.69
CA TYR A 79 12.80 11.63 -3.94
C TYR A 79 12.39 10.46 -4.85
N ASP A 80 12.73 10.49 -6.13
CA ASP A 80 12.29 9.47 -7.09
C ASP A 80 12.70 8.04 -6.72
N TRP A 81 13.79 7.86 -5.98
CA TRP A 81 14.25 6.55 -5.50
C TRP A 81 13.51 6.04 -4.25
N SER A 82 12.50 6.76 -3.82
CA SER A 82 11.67 6.46 -2.65
C SER A 82 10.21 6.33 -3.06
N SER A 83 9.53 5.34 -2.53
CA SER A 83 8.10 5.11 -2.80
C SER A 83 7.34 4.83 -1.51
N GLU A 84 6.14 5.38 -1.41
CA GLU A 84 5.16 5.01 -0.40
C GLU A 84 4.35 3.83 -0.90
N LEU A 85 4.11 2.86 -0.03
CA LEU A 85 3.35 1.64 -0.31
C LEU A 85 1.98 1.70 0.35
N THR A 86 0.99 1.14 -0.33
CA THR A 86 -0.36 0.95 0.17
C THR A 86 -0.78 -0.50 -0.02
N ILE A 87 -1.43 -1.10 0.98
CA ILE A 87 -1.99 -2.45 0.91
C ILE A 87 -3.33 -2.51 1.63
N TYR A 88 -4.30 -3.17 1.00
CA TYR A 88 -5.57 -3.54 1.62
C TYR A 88 -5.93 -4.97 1.22
N LEU A 89 -6.44 -5.74 2.20
CA LEU A 89 -6.98 -7.06 1.98
C LEU A 89 -8.48 -7.06 2.23
N ASP A 90 -9.23 -7.90 1.55
CA ASP A 90 -10.64 -8.13 1.89
C ASP A 90 -10.72 -8.54 3.38
N PRO A 91 -11.55 -7.87 4.21
CA PRO A 91 -11.66 -8.19 5.64
C PRO A 91 -12.08 -9.63 5.91
N ASN A 92 -12.69 -10.29 4.93
CA ASN A 92 -13.07 -11.69 4.97
C ASN A 92 -12.02 -12.63 4.37
N ALA A 93 -10.91 -12.09 3.83
CA ALA A 93 -9.84 -12.91 3.27
C ALA A 93 -9.24 -13.83 4.35
N ARG A 94 -9.12 -15.09 4.03
CA ARG A 94 -8.64 -16.09 5.00
C ARG A 94 -7.12 -16.03 5.09
N LYS A 95 -6.61 -16.22 6.29
CA LYS A 95 -5.18 -16.35 6.61
C LYS A 95 -4.49 -17.27 5.60
N GLY A 96 -3.41 -16.83 5.00
CA GLY A 96 -2.67 -17.57 3.97
C GLY A 96 -1.42 -16.85 3.51
N GLY A 97 -1.00 -15.82 4.27
CA GLY A 97 0.18 -15.03 3.91
C GLY A 97 -0.04 -14.12 2.68
N LEU A 98 -1.33 -13.85 2.32
CA LEU A 98 -1.67 -13.05 1.14
C LEU A 98 -0.99 -11.68 1.14
N GLY A 99 -1.04 -10.98 2.29
CA GLY A 99 -0.40 -9.66 2.43
C GLY A 99 1.10 -9.70 2.24
N ARG A 100 1.77 -10.70 2.86
CA ARG A 100 3.22 -10.88 2.68
C ARG A 100 3.56 -11.11 1.21
N ARG A 101 2.89 -12.05 0.57
CA ARG A 101 3.14 -12.38 -0.84
C ARG A 101 2.91 -11.18 -1.76
N LEU A 102 1.85 -10.42 -1.51
CA LEU A 102 1.52 -9.22 -2.29
C LEU A 102 2.60 -8.13 -2.13
N TYR A 103 3.10 -7.93 -0.92
CA TYR A 103 4.16 -6.96 -0.65
C TYR A 103 5.53 -7.39 -1.18
N GLU A 104 5.87 -8.66 -1.07
CA GLU A 104 7.12 -9.20 -1.65
C GLU A 104 7.15 -9.00 -3.16
N GLU A 105 6.06 -9.32 -3.85
CA GLU A 105 5.90 -9.10 -5.29
C GLU A 105 5.95 -7.60 -5.67
N LEU A 106 5.35 -6.72 -4.86
CA LEU A 106 5.41 -5.29 -5.08
C LEU A 106 6.84 -4.75 -4.91
N ALA A 107 7.54 -5.16 -3.84
CA ALA A 107 8.91 -4.77 -3.56
C ALA A 107 9.88 -5.21 -4.67
N ASP A 108 9.71 -6.43 -5.19
CA ASP A 108 10.53 -6.94 -6.30
C ASP A 108 10.35 -6.11 -7.58
N ARG A 109 9.12 -5.69 -7.89
CA ARG A 109 8.85 -4.81 -9.03
C ARG A 109 9.47 -3.43 -8.85
N LEU A 110 9.36 -2.86 -7.65
CA LEU A 110 9.94 -1.57 -7.33
C LEU A 110 11.47 -1.60 -7.38
N LYS A 111 12.08 -2.69 -6.92
CA LYS A 111 13.54 -2.90 -7.04
C LYS A 111 13.99 -2.93 -8.50
N LYS A 112 13.25 -3.58 -9.40
CA LYS A 112 13.51 -3.58 -10.84
C LYS A 112 13.43 -2.17 -11.45
N MET A 113 12.55 -1.31 -10.93
CA MET A 113 12.47 0.11 -11.34
C MET A 113 13.68 0.93 -10.89
N GLY A 114 14.44 0.48 -9.90
CA GLY A 114 15.55 1.21 -9.27
C GLY A 114 15.15 1.96 -8.00
N ILE A 115 14.00 1.66 -7.41
CA ILE A 115 13.60 2.18 -6.09
C ILE A 115 14.51 1.56 -5.02
N LEU A 116 14.95 2.39 -4.07
CA LEU A 116 15.86 2.00 -3.00
C LEU A 116 15.19 1.97 -1.63
N ASN A 117 14.19 2.82 -1.42
CA ASN A 117 13.53 2.99 -0.13
C ASN A 117 12.01 2.83 -0.26
N LEU A 118 11.44 2.04 0.63
CA LEU A 118 10.00 1.81 0.76
C LEU A 118 9.52 2.45 2.05
N TYR A 119 8.41 3.17 1.98
CA TYR A 119 7.78 3.82 3.12
C TYR A 119 6.34 3.35 3.29
N ALA A 120 5.88 3.30 4.52
CA ALA A 120 4.48 3.06 4.85
C ALA A 120 4.01 4.10 5.86
N CYS A 121 2.90 4.77 5.53
CA CYS A 121 2.18 5.70 6.38
C CYS A 121 1.03 4.93 7.04
N ILE A 122 1.05 4.79 8.36
CA ILE A 122 0.16 3.88 9.08
C ILE A 122 -0.54 4.61 10.21
N GLY A 123 -1.88 4.59 10.22
CA GLY A 123 -2.66 5.01 11.38
C GLY A 123 -2.27 4.18 12.61
N TYR A 124 -2.03 4.86 13.74
CA TYR A 124 -1.50 4.21 14.93
C TYR A 124 -2.27 4.65 16.18
N PRO A 125 -2.88 3.73 16.94
CA PRO A 125 -3.60 4.10 18.14
C PRO A 125 -2.65 4.14 19.33
N GLN A 126 -2.82 5.13 20.22
CA GLN A 126 -2.17 5.12 21.53
C GLN A 126 -2.69 3.95 22.38
N VAL A 127 -4.01 3.77 22.36
CA VAL A 127 -4.72 2.63 22.92
C VAL A 127 -5.59 2.03 21.81
N GLU A 128 -5.51 0.73 21.60
CA GLU A 128 -6.32 0.04 20.58
C GLU A 128 -7.81 0.15 20.89
N ASP A 129 -8.61 0.29 19.84
CA ASP A 129 -10.06 0.36 19.93
C ASP A 129 -10.73 -0.43 18.80
N GLU A 130 -12.06 -0.32 18.69
CA GLU A 130 -12.85 -1.02 17.67
C GLU A 130 -12.56 -0.56 16.23
N TYR A 131 -11.94 0.61 16.04
CA TYR A 131 -11.67 1.20 14.74
C TYR A 131 -10.22 1.04 14.28
N LEU A 132 -9.28 0.90 15.23
CA LEU A 132 -7.85 0.83 14.91
C LEU A 132 -7.08 -0.01 15.93
N THR A 133 -6.29 -0.94 15.40
CA THR A 133 -5.32 -1.73 16.17
C THR A 133 -3.90 -1.47 15.65
N LYS A 134 -2.89 -1.98 16.35
CA LYS A 134 -1.47 -1.91 15.93
C LYS A 134 -1.09 -2.93 14.86
N ASN A 135 -2.04 -3.73 14.42
CA ASN A 135 -1.85 -4.88 13.53
C ASN A 135 -1.12 -4.50 12.22
N SER A 136 -1.42 -3.32 11.64
CA SER A 136 -0.76 -2.86 10.41
C SER A 136 0.72 -2.56 10.66
N ALA A 137 1.07 -1.87 11.75
CA ALA A 137 2.47 -1.60 12.09
C ALA A 137 3.24 -2.89 12.42
N GLU A 138 2.62 -3.82 13.14
CA GLU A 138 3.19 -5.13 13.44
C GLU A 138 3.42 -5.96 12.17
N PHE A 139 2.46 -5.95 11.24
CA PHE A 139 2.60 -6.59 9.93
C PHE A 139 3.80 -6.03 9.16
N HIS A 140 3.96 -4.70 9.10
CA HIS A 140 5.09 -4.07 8.44
C HIS A 140 6.42 -4.41 9.13
N ALA A 141 6.45 -4.40 10.48
CA ALA A 141 7.64 -4.81 11.23
C ALA A 141 8.05 -6.26 10.91
N HIS A 142 7.09 -7.20 10.81
CA HIS A 142 7.36 -8.58 10.39
C HIS A 142 7.87 -8.72 8.95
N LEU A 143 7.67 -7.70 8.11
CA LEU A 143 8.21 -7.63 6.75
C LEU A 143 9.55 -6.89 6.69
N GLY A 144 10.11 -6.50 7.84
CA GLY A 144 11.40 -5.84 7.96
C GLY A 144 11.35 -4.32 7.76
N PHE A 145 10.19 -3.70 7.98
CA PHE A 145 10.10 -2.25 8.10
C PHE A 145 10.48 -1.83 9.52
N GLU A 146 11.15 -0.70 9.64
CA GLU A 146 11.56 -0.08 10.91
C GLU A 146 10.78 1.21 11.14
N LEU A 147 10.49 1.55 12.40
CA LEU A 147 9.81 2.77 12.78
C LEU A 147 10.73 3.98 12.55
N VAL A 148 10.28 4.95 11.76
CA VAL A 148 10.98 6.21 11.52
C VAL A 148 10.55 7.28 12.53
N GLY A 149 9.25 7.40 12.79
CA GLY A 149 8.73 8.40 13.70
C GLY A 149 7.22 8.38 13.82
N THR A 150 6.72 9.13 14.81
CA THR A 150 5.29 9.22 15.14
C THR A 150 4.82 10.67 15.06
N PHE A 151 3.68 10.88 14.44
CA PHE A 151 2.93 12.12 14.47
C PHE A 151 1.75 11.96 15.42
N HIS A 152 1.77 12.71 16.52
CA HIS A 152 0.77 12.58 17.57
C HIS A 152 -0.50 13.36 17.24
N ASN A 153 -1.66 12.73 17.46
CA ASN A 153 -2.98 13.35 17.28
C ASN A 153 -3.12 14.10 15.95
N CYS A 154 -2.62 13.52 14.86
CA CYS A 154 -2.61 14.16 13.55
C CYS A 154 -3.82 13.80 12.68
N GLY A 155 -4.58 12.77 13.04
CA GLY A 155 -5.79 12.33 12.35
C GLY A 155 -7.01 12.33 13.28
N TYR A 156 -8.17 12.76 12.75
CA TYR A 156 -9.44 12.78 13.49
C TYR A 156 -10.51 12.06 12.69
N LYS A 157 -11.11 11.02 13.30
CA LYS A 157 -12.19 10.23 12.69
C LYS A 157 -12.97 9.51 13.80
N PHE A 158 -14.28 9.31 13.60
CA PHE A 158 -15.17 8.69 14.59
C PHE A 158 -15.12 9.34 15.99
N ASP A 159 -15.05 10.69 15.99
CA ASP A 159 -14.94 11.50 17.23
C ASP A 159 -13.71 11.20 18.10
N ARG A 160 -12.63 10.69 17.50
CA ARG A 160 -11.38 10.35 18.17
C ARG A 160 -10.16 10.86 17.42
N TRP A 161 -9.11 11.19 18.17
CA TRP A 161 -7.80 11.54 17.65
C TRP A 161 -6.90 10.30 17.61
N TYR A 162 -6.16 10.18 16.52
CA TYR A 162 -5.22 9.09 16.29
C TYR A 162 -3.84 9.62 15.91
N ASP A 163 -2.84 8.86 16.28
CA ASP A 163 -1.48 9.05 15.81
C ASP A 163 -1.31 8.44 14.41
N MET A 164 -0.24 8.80 13.76
CA MET A 164 0.25 8.19 12.55
C MET A 164 1.74 7.91 12.67
N VAL A 165 2.19 6.75 12.22
CA VAL A 165 3.60 6.40 12.17
C VAL A 165 4.08 6.28 10.72
N TRP A 166 5.32 6.69 10.50
CA TRP A 166 6.07 6.32 9.30
C TRP A 166 6.96 5.13 9.62
N MET A 167 6.93 4.16 8.75
CA MET A 167 7.85 3.02 8.76
C MET A 167 8.60 2.95 7.44
N GLU A 168 9.88 2.54 7.47
CA GLU A 168 10.72 2.41 6.28
C GLU A 168 11.34 1.03 6.13
N LYS A 169 11.60 0.65 4.88
CA LYS A 169 12.40 -0.51 4.54
C LYS A 169 13.35 -0.18 3.40
N ILE A 170 14.63 -0.31 3.64
CA ILE A 170 15.66 -0.10 2.62
C ILE A 170 15.83 -1.39 1.83
N ILE A 171 15.73 -1.32 0.50
CA ILE A 171 15.82 -2.46 -0.42
C ILE A 171 16.97 -2.35 -1.42
N GLY A 172 17.72 -1.26 -1.39
CA GLY A 172 18.91 -1.03 -2.20
C GLY A 172 19.88 -0.06 -1.55
N GLU A 173 21.11 -0.05 -2.02
CA GLU A 173 22.15 0.83 -1.49
C GLU A 173 22.32 2.07 -2.37
N PRO A 174 22.24 3.29 -1.80
CA PRO A 174 22.49 4.51 -2.56
C PRO A 174 23.98 4.67 -2.87
N HIS A 175 24.30 5.18 -4.07
CA HIS A 175 25.67 5.47 -4.46
C HIS A 175 25.77 6.72 -5.36
N ALA A 176 26.95 7.31 -5.45
CA ALA A 176 27.19 8.40 -6.39
C ALA A 176 26.96 7.93 -7.84
N GLY A 177 26.30 8.77 -8.65
CA GLY A 177 25.94 8.40 -10.02
C GLY A 177 24.75 7.41 -10.10
N GLN A 178 23.86 7.45 -9.09
CA GLN A 178 22.66 6.62 -9.06
C GLN A 178 21.88 6.72 -10.37
N PRO A 179 21.57 5.59 -11.06
CA PRO A 179 20.75 5.60 -12.26
C PRO A 179 19.35 6.13 -11.98
N ALA A 180 18.73 6.79 -12.95
CA ALA A 180 17.35 7.24 -12.85
C ALA A 180 16.39 6.06 -12.69
N VAL A 181 15.34 6.27 -11.92
CA VAL A 181 14.24 5.30 -11.77
C VAL A 181 13.47 5.20 -13.07
N LYS A 182 13.19 3.98 -13.51
CA LYS A 182 12.41 3.70 -14.72
C LYS A 182 10.94 3.51 -14.37
N PRO A 183 10.01 4.00 -15.20
CA PRO A 183 8.60 3.64 -15.07
C PRO A 183 8.40 2.11 -15.07
N TYR A 184 7.41 1.63 -14.32
CA TYR A 184 7.16 0.19 -14.25
C TYR A 184 6.87 -0.44 -15.62
N SER A 185 6.20 0.29 -16.51
CA SER A 185 5.92 -0.16 -17.89
C SER A 185 7.16 -0.50 -18.72
N GLU A 186 8.33 0.04 -18.35
CA GLU A 186 9.61 -0.21 -19.05
C GLU A 186 10.38 -1.41 -18.47
N VAL A 187 10.01 -1.89 -17.29
CA VAL A 187 10.73 -2.95 -16.56
C VAL A 187 9.88 -4.20 -16.29
N LYS A 188 8.56 -4.14 -16.55
CA LYS A 188 7.70 -5.30 -16.50
C LYS A 188 7.95 -6.19 -17.71
N GLU A 189 8.19 -7.45 -17.48
CA GLU A 189 8.24 -8.51 -18.48
C GLU A 189 6.84 -9.08 -18.73
#